data_b3f7865a01d9e3932c58642564154eb6
#
_entry.id   b3f7865a01d9e3932c58642564154eb6
#
_cell.length_a   1.000
_cell.length_b   1.000
_cell.length_c   1.000
_cell.angle_alpha   90.00
_cell.angle_beta   90.00
_cell.angle_gamma   90.00
#
_symmetry.space_group_name_H-M   'P 1'
#
loop_
_entity.id
_entity.type
_entity.pdbx_description
1 polymer ?
#
loop_
_entity_poly.entity_id
_entity_poly.type
_entity_poly.pdbx_seq_one_letter_code
_entity_poly.pdbx_strand_id
1 'polypeptide(L)'
;TEGSTWHAAGNVPTFSGSWSMLKVQKYTAELYTELAKDPDFPINYHITGSVRLAHSEERMAEFKHVKSMARANGMEYDVLTPSELQKVYPFVETHDLVGALWDPLDGDIDPSQVTQALARAARALGAEIRRHERVIGLEQKPNHEWIVTTDKATIECEMVLNAAGYRAGEVMALLGRHLPIMTMAHQYLVTEEIPELAALSKPLPLLRDVDTSYYLRQERHSYILGPYEWQSTAMWLDGIPDDFAGKLWPAELERLEPQILDAGERVPLIAEAGIARVVNGPIPYAPDGNPYLGPERGLRNFFHCNTFSFGIAQGGGAGKAIAEWMLNGRPEFDIWGIDRRRFKEYATTQYTIDRALEVYQNEYAMGFPFEERPAGRPSYMSPLYDKLKAKGAAFGARGGWERPTYFDPKGEVTDHTLSFFRKNGWRKVVAEECHAARNSVALLDLPGFTKIEVAGPGAFAFLDNLICTKLPKVGRLSLSYALLPDGKLLSELTVARLAEDKFYLV
;
A
#
# COMPACT_ATOMS: atom_id res chain seq x y z
N THR A 1 -8.61 10.85 18.69
CA THR A 1 -8.40 9.65 17.87
C THR A 1 -9.66 8.78 17.81
N GLU A 2 -10.65 9.18 17.03
CA GLU A 2 -11.92 8.46 16.89
C GLU A 2 -11.93 7.50 15.69
N GLY A 3 -10.90 7.56 14.85
CA GLY A 3 -10.70 6.68 13.69
C GLY A 3 -10.06 5.34 14.06
N SER A 4 -9.43 4.67 13.09
CA SER A 4 -8.82 3.34 13.29
C SER A 4 -7.61 3.35 14.24
N THR A 5 -6.98 4.49 14.49
CA THR A 5 -5.71 4.58 15.21
C THR A 5 -5.78 4.08 16.65
N TRP A 6 -6.84 4.44 17.40
CA TRP A 6 -6.91 4.16 18.84
C TRP A 6 -7.04 2.67 19.20
N HIS A 7 -7.53 1.85 18.27
CA HIS A 7 -7.68 0.40 18.45
C HIS A 7 -6.65 -0.41 17.65
N ALA A 8 -5.64 0.24 17.06
CA ALA A 8 -4.60 -0.45 16.32
C ALA A 8 -3.71 -1.29 17.25
N ALA A 9 -3.19 -2.41 16.77
CA ALA A 9 -2.29 -3.28 17.52
C ALA A 9 -0.92 -2.65 17.82
N GLY A 10 -0.57 -1.55 17.19
CA GLY A 10 0.63 -0.75 17.48
C GLY A 10 1.92 -1.26 16.85
N ASN A 11 1.89 -2.21 15.94
CA ASN A 11 3.10 -2.70 15.25
C ASN A 11 3.74 -1.62 14.38
N VAL A 12 5.07 -1.55 14.38
CA VAL A 12 5.87 -0.60 13.58
C VAL A 12 6.86 -1.38 12.69
N PRO A 13 6.37 -2.16 11.70
CA PRO A 13 7.25 -2.87 10.78
C PRO A 13 8.03 -1.94 9.88
N THR A 14 9.29 -2.29 9.61
CA THR A 14 10.10 -1.64 8.58
C THR A 14 10.16 -2.45 7.28
N PHE A 15 9.69 -3.69 7.29
CA PHE A 15 9.63 -4.58 6.13
C PHE A 15 8.59 -4.13 5.09
N SER A 16 8.99 -4.04 3.83
CA SER A 16 8.08 -3.90 2.69
C SER A 16 8.72 -4.42 1.40
N GLY A 17 7.93 -5.04 0.54
CA GLY A 17 8.31 -5.37 -0.85
C GLY A 17 8.29 -4.15 -1.80
N SER A 18 7.93 -2.98 -1.32
CA SER A 18 7.90 -1.73 -2.09
C SER A 18 9.04 -0.81 -1.68
N TRP A 19 9.82 -0.34 -2.67
CA TRP A 19 10.91 0.60 -2.44
C TRP A 19 10.47 1.89 -1.76
N SER A 20 9.34 2.46 -2.18
CA SER A 20 8.78 3.68 -1.60
C SER A 20 8.31 3.46 -0.16
N MET A 21 7.65 2.32 0.08
CA MET A 21 7.15 2.00 1.41
C MET A 21 8.26 1.69 2.40
N LEU A 22 9.36 1.04 1.98
CA LEU A 22 10.55 0.88 2.82
C LEU A 22 11.06 2.24 3.35
N LYS A 23 11.11 3.27 2.49
CA LYS A 23 11.53 4.62 2.90
C LYS A 23 10.54 5.28 3.86
N VAL A 24 9.24 5.15 3.58
CA VAL A 24 8.17 5.68 4.43
C VAL A 24 8.23 5.04 5.83
N GLN A 25 8.34 3.72 5.90
CA GLN A 25 8.39 2.98 7.17
C GLN A 25 9.68 3.22 7.94
N LYS A 26 10.83 3.25 7.25
CA LYS A 26 12.12 3.59 7.86
C LYS A 26 12.06 4.97 8.54
N TYR A 27 11.62 6.00 7.81
CA TYR A 27 11.51 7.35 8.39
C TYR A 27 10.53 7.38 9.57
N THR A 28 9.44 6.62 9.51
CA THR A 28 8.49 6.53 10.64
C THR A 28 9.16 5.95 11.88
N ALA A 29 9.90 4.86 11.76
CA ALA A 29 10.63 4.24 12.88
C ALA A 29 11.71 5.19 13.45
N GLU A 30 12.46 5.88 12.57
CA GLU A 30 13.43 6.91 12.97
C GLU A 30 12.77 8.06 13.72
N LEU A 31 11.64 8.58 13.22
CA LEU A 31 10.88 9.65 13.88
C LEU A 31 10.39 9.23 15.27
N TYR A 32 9.86 8.01 15.41
CA TYR A 32 9.41 7.51 16.71
C TYR A 32 10.56 7.29 17.67
N THR A 33 11.71 6.86 17.17
CA THR A 33 12.94 6.77 17.97
C THR A 33 13.38 8.13 18.52
N GLU A 34 13.28 9.17 17.72
CA GLU A 34 13.58 10.54 18.18
C GLU A 34 12.53 11.06 19.17
N LEU A 35 11.24 10.86 18.90
CA LEU A 35 10.17 11.27 19.82
C LEU A 35 10.26 10.55 21.17
N ALA A 36 10.68 9.30 21.20
CA ALA A 36 10.83 8.54 22.45
C ALA A 36 11.93 9.07 23.37
N LYS A 37 12.85 9.89 22.86
CA LYS A 37 13.91 10.54 23.66
C LYS A 37 13.44 11.77 24.41
N ASP A 38 12.28 12.33 24.06
CA ASP A 38 11.76 13.54 24.68
C ASP A 38 11.05 13.19 26.00
N PRO A 39 11.57 13.61 27.17
CA PRO A 39 10.96 13.31 28.45
C PRO A 39 9.60 14.00 28.65
N ASP A 40 9.33 15.09 27.94
CA ASP A 40 8.06 15.80 27.98
C ASP A 40 6.96 15.15 27.13
N PHE A 41 7.36 14.20 26.27
CA PHE A 41 6.48 13.45 25.34
C PHE A 41 6.72 11.95 25.41
N PRO A 42 6.59 11.32 26.58
CA PRO A 42 6.88 9.91 26.71
C PRO A 42 5.96 9.09 25.80
N ILE A 43 6.56 8.28 24.94
CA ILE A 43 5.88 7.29 24.12
C ILE A 43 6.47 5.93 24.43
N ASN A 44 5.61 4.93 24.63
CA ASN A 44 6.04 3.54 24.81
C ASN A 44 6.37 2.96 23.45
N TYR A 45 7.57 3.21 22.96
CA TYR A 45 8.12 2.62 21.74
C TYR A 45 9.17 1.58 22.10
N HIS A 46 8.90 0.33 21.77
CA HIS A 46 9.76 -0.81 22.06
C HIS A 46 10.32 -1.38 20.76
N ILE A 47 11.61 -1.24 20.55
CA ILE A 47 12.30 -1.86 19.40
C ILE A 47 12.75 -3.26 19.85
N THR A 48 11.90 -4.25 19.64
CA THR A 48 12.13 -5.65 20.03
C THR A 48 12.66 -6.50 18.88
N GLY A 49 12.63 -5.95 17.67
CA GLY A 49 12.85 -6.69 16.45
C GLY A 49 11.64 -7.54 16.05
N SER A 50 11.71 -8.16 14.88
CA SER A 50 10.73 -9.15 14.45
C SER A 50 11.33 -10.32 13.69
N VAL A 51 10.64 -11.46 13.73
CA VAL A 51 10.91 -12.62 12.90
C VAL A 51 9.73 -12.84 11.94
N ARG A 52 10.04 -13.09 10.66
CA ARG A 52 9.07 -13.51 9.65
C ARG A 52 9.40 -14.93 9.23
N LEU A 53 8.46 -15.84 9.38
CA LEU A 53 8.66 -17.27 9.14
C LEU A 53 8.58 -17.59 7.65
N ALA A 54 9.39 -18.54 7.19
CA ALA A 54 9.37 -19.05 5.82
C ALA A 54 9.12 -20.56 5.82
N HIS A 55 7.98 -20.97 5.26
CA HIS A 55 7.60 -22.37 5.07
C HIS A 55 8.12 -22.95 3.75
N SER A 56 8.65 -22.12 2.86
CA SER A 56 9.10 -22.53 1.53
C SER A 56 10.37 -21.79 1.08
N GLU A 57 11.06 -22.39 0.09
CA GLU A 57 12.20 -21.74 -0.57
C GLU A 57 11.76 -20.49 -1.37
N GLU A 58 10.56 -20.46 -1.89
CA GLU A 58 9.98 -19.27 -2.54
C GLU A 58 9.86 -18.13 -1.54
N ARG A 59 9.31 -18.37 -0.35
CA ARG A 59 9.22 -17.35 0.70
C ARG A 59 10.61 -16.89 1.15
N MET A 60 11.56 -17.80 1.27
CA MET A 60 12.92 -17.45 1.60
C MET A 60 13.61 -16.63 0.48
N ALA A 61 13.28 -16.89 -0.79
CA ALA A 61 13.79 -16.08 -1.91
C ALA A 61 13.22 -14.66 -1.87
N GLU A 62 11.94 -14.49 -1.56
CA GLU A 62 11.32 -13.18 -1.32
C GLU A 62 12.06 -12.43 -0.19
N PHE A 63 12.30 -13.08 0.94
CA PHE A 63 13.00 -12.47 2.07
C PHE A 63 14.43 -12.04 1.72
N LYS A 64 15.16 -12.84 0.96
CA LYS A 64 16.49 -12.48 0.44
C LYS A 64 16.45 -11.28 -0.48
N HIS A 65 15.40 -11.18 -1.31
CA HIS A 65 15.16 -10.02 -2.17
C HIS A 65 14.89 -8.76 -1.34
N VAL A 66 13.95 -8.82 -0.39
CA VAL A 66 13.62 -7.69 0.50
C VAL A 66 14.82 -7.28 1.36
N LYS A 67 15.62 -8.24 1.87
CA LYS A 67 16.89 -7.96 2.56
C LYS A 67 17.82 -7.11 1.68
N SER A 68 17.95 -7.42 0.39
CA SER A 68 18.76 -6.64 -0.54
C SER A 68 18.23 -5.22 -0.74
N MET A 69 16.92 -5.07 -0.84
CA MET A 69 16.27 -3.76 -0.94
C MET A 69 16.43 -2.93 0.34
N ALA A 70 16.27 -3.55 1.50
CA ALA A 70 16.47 -2.93 2.80
C ALA A 70 17.90 -2.41 2.95
N ARG A 71 18.91 -3.23 2.61
CA ARG A 71 20.32 -2.85 2.64
C ARG A 71 20.61 -1.64 1.75
N ALA A 72 20.04 -1.59 0.55
CA ALA A 72 20.17 -0.43 -0.34
C ALA A 72 19.51 0.85 0.22
N ASN A 73 18.62 0.71 1.22
CA ASN A 73 18.01 1.81 1.98
C ASN A 73 18.69 2.04 3.35
N GLY A 74 19.83 1.40 3.62
CA GLY A 74 20.59 1.56 4.86
C GLY A 74 19.93 0.85 6.06
N MET A 75 19.22 -0.26 5.82
CA MET A 75 18.67 -1.14 6.86
C MET A 75 19.30 -2.53 6.72
N GLU A 76 19.72 -3.11 7.83
CA GLU A 76 20.35 -4.44 7.82
C GLU A 76 19.38 -5.46 8.41
N TYR A 77 18.91 -6.38 7.56
CA TYR A 77 18.13 -7.55 7.94
C TYR A 77 19.02 -8.79 7.88
N ASP A 78 18.65 -9.83 8.65
CA ASP A 78 19.32 -11.11 8.61
C ASP A 78 18.38 -12.27 8.26
N VAL A 79 18.98 -13.34 7.73
CA VAL A 79 18.27 -14.59 7.46
C VAL A 79 18.72 -15.58 8.53
N LEU A 80 17.75 -16.18 9.22
CA LEU A 80 17.99 -17.13 10.29
C LEU A 80 17.67 -18.56 9.82
N THR A 81 18.49 -19.49 10.21
CA THR A 81 18.15 -20.92 10.18
C THR A 81 17.08 -21.24 11.25
N PRO A 82 16.35 -22.37 11.14
CA PRO A 82 15.41 -22.77 12.18
C PRO A 82 16.01 -22.85 13.58
N SER A 83 17.26 -23.31 13.70
CA SER A 83 17.96 -23.39 14.99
C SER A 83 18.40 -22.03 15.55
N GLU A 84 18.67 -21.05 14.69
CA GLU A 84 18.93 -19.66 15.11
C GLU A 84 17.64 -18.95 15.50
N LEU A 85 16.57 -19.19 14.75
CA LEU A 85 15.23 -18.68 15.06
C LEU A 85 14.80 -19.11 16.48
N GLN A 86 14.99 -20.39 16.83
CA GLN A 86 14.59 -20.91 18.14
C GLN A 86 15.38 -20.29 19.30
N LYS A 87 16.60 -19.79 19.06
CA LYS A 87 17.36 -19.02 20.06
C LYS A 87 16.81 -17.62 20.27
N VAL A 88 16.27 -17.00 19.19
CA VAL A 88 15.69 -15.66 19.22
C VAL A 88 14.25 -15.70 19.75
N TYR A 89 13.51 -16.77 19.42
CA TYR A 89 12.13 -16.98 19.83
C TYR A 89 11.96 -18.39 20.42
N PRO A 90 12.20 -18.59 21.73
CA PRO A 90 12.29 -19.95 22.32
C PRO A 90 11.03 -20.79 22.26
N PHE A 91 9.87 -20.17 22.13
CA PHE A 91 8.56 -20.85 22.16
C PHE A 91 8.04 -21.23 20.77
N VAL A 92 8.83 -21.00 19.71
CA VAL A 92 8.41 -21.30 18.33
C VAL A 92 8.74 -22.72 17.94
N GLU A 93 7.78 -23.44 17.35
CA GLU A 93 8.00 -24.70 16.66
C GLU A 93 8.63 -24.44 15.28
N THR A 94 9.65 -25.19 14.92
CA THR A 94 10.47 -24.91 13.73
C THR A 94 10.63 -26.09 12.76
N HIS A 95 9.99 -27.22 13.04
CA HIS A 95 10.24 -28.49 12.36
C HIS A 95 9.87 -28.50 10.85
N ASP A 96 8.97 -27.64 10.43
CA ASP A 96 8.47 -27.48 9.06
C ASP A 96 8.96 -26.20 8.38
N LEU A 97 9.82 -25.41 9.04
CA LEU A 97 10.32 -24.16 8.51
C LEU A 97 11.63 -24.31 7.73
N VAL A 98 11.75 -23.58 6.63
CA VAL A 98 13.01 -23.41 5.88
C VAL A 98 13.94 -22.42 6.59
N GLY A 99 13.36 -21.42 7.25
CA GLY A 99 14.10 -20.40 8.00
C GLY A 99 13.22 -19.20 8.35
N ALA A 100 13.84 -18.07 8.64
CA ALA A 100 13.15 -16.82 8.93
C ALA A 100 13.96 -15.60 8.47
N LEU A 101 13.26 -14.46 8.32
CA LEU A 101 13.88 -13.14 8.22
C LEU A 101 13.87 -12.47 9.59
N TRP A 102 15.01 -11.94 10.01
CA TRP A 102 15.16 -11.09 11.18
C TRP A 102 15.23 -9.62 10.78
N ASP A 103 14.32 -8.81 11.33
CA ASP A 103 14.33 -7.35 11.23
C ASP A 103 14.59 -6.75 12.60
N PRO A 104 15.79 -6.20 12.88
CA PRO A 104 16.14 -5.65 14.19
C PRO A 104 15.49 -4.29 14.49
N LEU A 105 14.91 -3.62 13.50
CA LEU A 105 14.34 -2.28 13.61
C LEU A 105 12.84 -2.29 13.88
N ASP A 106 12.21 -3.45 13.74
CA ASP A 106 10.78 -3.63 13.99
C ASP A 106 10.47 -3.50 15.49
N GLY A 107 9.26 -3.12 15.81
CA GLY A 107 8.85 -2.94 17.20
C GLY A 107 7.38 -2.65 17.34
N ASP A 108 7.00 -2.19 18.52
CA ASP A 108 5.64 -1.80 18.84
C ASP A 108 5.59 -0.46 19.58
N ILE A 109 4.45 0.21 19.48
CA ILE A 109 4.21 1.51 20.08
C ILE A 109 2.77 1.62 20.55
N ASP A 110 2.50 2.41 21.59
CA ASP A 110 1.13 2.79 21.92
C ASP A 110 0.58 3.79 20.88
N PRO A 111 -0.45 3.42 20.11
CA PRO A 111 -0.99 4.28 19.05
C PRO A 111 -1.57 5.60 19.55
N SER A 112 -2.15 5.61 20.74
CA SER A 112 -2.73 6.81 21.33
C SER A 112 -1.64 7.75 21.81
N GLN A 113 -0.60 7.24 22.46
CA GLN A 113 0.53 8.05 22.93
C GLN A 113 1.25 8.73 21.77
N VAL A 114 1.61 7.98 20.71
CA VAL A 114 2.30 8.58 19.56
C VAL A 114 1.44 9.65 18.87
N THR A 115 0.13 9.43 18.76
CA THR A 115 -0.77 10.45 18.19
C THR A 115 -0.80 11.72 19.04
N GLN A 116 -0.86 11.60 20.37
CA GLN A 116 -0.84 12.75 21.27
C GLN A 116 0.53 13.46 21.26
N ALA A 117 1.63 12.72 21.22
CA ALA A 117 2.97 13.29 21.10
C ALA A 117 3.12 14.13 19.82
N LEU A 118 2.73 13.58 18.67
CA LEU A 118 2.74 14.31 17.40
C LEU A 118 1.84 15.54 17.42
N ALA A 119 0.64 15.45 18.02
CA ALA A 119 -0.27 16.60 18.16
C ALA A 119 0.30 17.68 19.06
N ARG A 120 0.99 17.33 20.16
CA ARG A 120 1.67 18.28 21.02
C ARG A 120 2.83 18.95 20.30
N ALA A 121 3.66 18.18 19.62
CA ALA A 121 4.77 18.71 18.83
C ALA A 121 4.28 19.70 17.75
N ALA A 122 3.21 19.37 17.03
CA ALA A 122 2.61 20.25 16.04
C ALA A 122 2.12 21.58 16.67
N ARG A 123 1.44 21.51 17.83
CA ARG A 123 1.01 22.72 18.55
C ARG A 123 2.19 23.57 19.02
N ALA A 124 3.25 22.95 19.50
CA ALA A 124 4.46 23.66 19.92
C ALA A 124 5.12 24.43 18.75
N LEU A 125 4.90 23.96 17.52
CA LEU A 125 5.33 24.60 16.28
C LEU A 125 4.28 25.59 15.71
N GLY A 126 3.19 25.86 16.44
CA GLY A 126 2.16 26.83 16.04
C GLY A 126 0.96 26.26 15.29
N ALA A 127 0.86 24.96 15.11
CA ALA A 127 -0.32 24.37 14.47
C ALA A 127 -1.55 24.45 15.38
N GLU A 128 -2.67 24.93 14.84
CA GLU A 128 -3.96 24.92 15.52
C GLU A 128 -4.65 23.56 15.32
N ILE A 129 -5.09 22.92 16.40
CA ILE A 129 -5.85 21.67 16.37
C ILE A 129 -7.23 21.94 16.97
N ARG A 130 -8.24 21.97 16.10
CA ARG A 130 -9.65 22.15 16.46
C ARG A 130 -10.29 20.78 16.67
N ARG A 131 -10.75 20.52 17.88
CA ARG A 131 -11.41 19.29 18.25
C ARG A 131 -12.92 19.48 18.28
N HIS A 132 -13.66 18.38 18.02
CA HIS A 132 -15.13 18.40 17.99
C HIS A 132 -15.66 19.47 17.00
N GLU A 133 -15.02 19.57 15.86
CA GLU A 133 -15.37 20.45 14.77
C GLU A 133 -15.31 19.68 13.46
N ARG A 134 -16.48 19.52 12.84
CA ARG A 134 -16.65 18.68 11.63
C ARG A 134 -16.63 19.56 10.39
N VAL A 135 -15.85 19.16 9.39
CA VAL A 135 -15.90 19.77 8.04
C VAL A 135 -17.20 19.30 7.36
N ILE A 136 -18.00 20.26 6.91
CA ILE A 136 -19.31 20.02 6.29
C ILE A 136 -19.40 20.61 4.88
N GLY A 137 -18.41 21.37 4.41
CA GLY A 137 -18.38 21.95 3.08
C GLY A 137 -16.95 22.30 2.64
N LEU A 138 -16.72 22.19 1.35
CA LEU A 138 -15.49 22.54 0.67
C LEU A 138 -15.80 23.26 -0.63
N GLU A 139 -15.21 24.42 -0.86
CA GLU A 139 -15.36 25.19 -2.09
C GLU A 139 -14.00 25.71 -2.56
N GLN A 140 -13.69 25.51 -3.85
CA GLN A 140 -12.48 26.08 -4.45
C GLN A 140 -12.78 27.44 -5.08
N LYS A 141 -12.03 28.46 -4.67
CA LYS A 141 -12.11 29.81 -5.23
C LYS A 141 -11.47 29.89 -6.62
N PRO A 142 -11.78 30.88 -7.44
CA PRO A 142 -11.17 31.07 -8.77
C PRO A 142 -9.65 31.23 -8.75
N ASN A 143 -9.06 31.74 -7.65
CA ASN A 143 -7.62 31.84 -7.45
C ASN A 143 -6.96 30.55 -6.94
N HIS A 144 -7.73 29.44 -6.87
CA HIS A 144 -7.34 28.12 -6.37
C HIS A 144 -7.11 28.01 -4.87
N GLU A 145 -7.44 29.00 -4.09
CA GLU A 145 -7.60 28.89 -2.64
C GLU A 145 -8.88 28.14 -2.30
N TRP A 146 -9.05 27.81 -1.02
CA TRP A 146 -10.18 27.03 -0.54
C TRP A 146 -10.95 27.75 0.56
N ILE A 147 -12.24 27.52 0.57
CA ILE A 147 -13.15 27.79 1.68
C ILE A 147 -13.52 26.45 2.30
N VAL A 148 -13.15 26.27 3.56
CA VAL A 148 -13.51 25.09 4.36
C VAL A 148 -14.57 25.51 5.35
N THR A 149 -15.78 24.95 5.20
CA THR A 149 -16.89 25.19 6.12
C THR A 149 -16.97 24.05 7.12
N THR A 150 -16.97 24.40 8.39
CA THR A 150 -17.19 23.48 9.51
C THR A 150 -18.56 23.73 10.14
N ASP A 151 -18.97 22.87 11.07
CA ASP A 151 -20.16 23.09 11.88
C ASP A 151 -20.05 24.27 12.87
N LYS A 152 -18.87 24.94 12.94
CA LYS A 152 -18.59 26.04 13.86
C LYS A 152 -17.98 27.27 13.22
N ALA A 153 -17.34 27.16 12.07
CA ALA A 153 -16.59 28.24 11.45
C ALA A 153 -16.47 28.08 9.93
N THR A 154 -16.06 29.16 9.28
CA THR A 154 -15.60 29.17 7.89
C THR A 154 -14.12 29.56 7.90
N ILE A 155 -13.28 28.79 7.21
CA ILE A 155 -11.83 28.93 7.17
C ILE A 155 -11.41 29.13 5.72
N GLU A 156 -10.65 30.14 5.44
CA GLU A 156 -9.99 30.34 4.14
C GLU A 156 -8.55 29.85 4.24
N CYS A 157 -8.09 29.07 3.24
CA CYS A 157 -6.74 28.54 3.19
C CYS A 157 -6.24 28.33 1.75
N GLU A 158 -4.93 28.30 1.57
CA GLU A 158 -4.31 28.06 0.27
C GLU A 158 -4.42 26.59 -0.17
N MET A 159 -4.32 25.68 0.78
CA MET A 159 -4.27 24.23 0.50
C MET A 159 -5.14 23.44 1.47
N VAL A 160 -5.71 22.35 0.99
CA VAL A 160 -6.47 21.38 1.79
C VAL A 160 -5.79 20.02 1.73
N LEU A 161 -5.63 19.38 2.88
CA LEU A 161 -5.17 18.01 3.00
C LEU A 161 -6.29 17.13 3.59
N ASN A 162 -6.80 16.20 2.80
CA ASN A 162 -7.72 15.18 3.27
C ASN A 162 -6.95 14.05 3.98
N ALA A 163 -6.99 14.05 5.31
CA ALA A 163 -6.39 13.03 6.18
C ALA A 163 -7.45 12.29 7.03
N ALA A 164 -8.69 12.18 6.52
CA ALA A 164 -9.86 11.73 7.28
C ALA A 164 -9.97 10.18 7.45
N GLY A 165 -8.92 9.42 7.15
CA GLY A 165 -8.89 7.97 7.36
C GLY A 165 -10.02 7.27 6.59
N TYR A 166 -10.80 6.40 7.26
CA TYR A 166 -11.91 5.69 6.62
C TYR A 166 -13.06 6.63 6.17
N ARG A 167 -13.13 7.86 6.71
CA ARG A 167 -14.10 8.90 6.28
C ARG A 167 -13.59 9.76 5.11
N ALA A 168 -12.42 9.45 4.55
CA ALA A 168 -11.85 10.25 3.45
C ALA A 168 -12.76 10.30 2.20
N GLY A 169 -13.57 9.27 1.97
CA GLY A 169 -14.59 9.24 0.93
C GLY A 169 -15.69 10.27 1.14
N GLU A 170 -16.14 10.48 2.40
CA GLU A 170 -17.14 11.49 2.74
C GLU A 170 -16.63 12.91 2.45
N VAL A 171 -15.35 13.18 2.73
CA VAL A 171 -14.72 14.47 2.39
C VAL A 171 -14.74 14.71 0.88
N MET A 172 -14.47 13.68 0.07
CA MET A 172 -14.54 13.80 -1.39
C MET A 172 -15.98 13.97 -1.90
N ALA A 173 -16.94 13.37 -1.22
CA ALA A 173 -18.36 13.52 -1.55
C ALA A 173 -18.84 14.97 -1.38
N LEU A 174 -18.26 15.79 -0.48
CA LEU A 174 -18.53 17.23 -0.37
C LEU A 174 -18.20 18.00 -1.67
N LEU A 175 -17.31 17.45 -2.49
CA LEU A 175 -16.90 17.99 -3.79
C LEU A 175 -17.62 17.29 -4.98
N GLY A 176 -18.58 16.41 -4.70
CA GLY A 176 -19.25 15.60 -5.72
C GLY A 176 -18.30 14.59 -6.40
N ARG A 177 -17.25 14.16 -5.72
CA ARG A 177 -16.22 13.25 -6.27
C ARG A 177 -16.18 11.91 -5.53
N HIS A 178 -15.81 10.88 -6.24
CA HIS A 178 -15.62 9.54 -5.72
C HIS A 178 -14.15 9.32 -5.31
N LEU A 179 -13.91 8.74 -4.13
CA LEU A 179 -12.64 8.20 -3.70
C LEU A 179 -12.78 6.67 -3.62
N PRO A 180 -11.96 5.88 -4.34
CA PRO A 180 -12.02 4.42 -4.26
C PRO A 180 -11.45 3.93 -2.94
N ILE A 181 -12.27 3.91 -1.92
CA ILE A 181 -11.96 3.48 -0.55
C ILE A 181 -13.05 2.53 -0.05
N MET A 182 -12.63 1.47 0.65
CA MET A 182 -13.53 0.55 1.33
C MET A 182 -13.09 0.40 2.78
N THR A 183 -14.06 0.28 3.68
CA THR A 183 -13.77 -0.06 5.07
C THR A 183 -13.92 -1.55 5.26
N MET A 184 -12.89 -2.19 5.81
CA MET A 184 -12.88 -3.61 6.13
C MET A 184 -13.04 -3.78 7.64
N ALA A 185 -13.74 -4.84 8.06
CA ALA A 185 -13.69 -5.29 9.45
C ALA A 185 -12.37 -6.02 9.68
N HIS A 186 -11.61 -5.57 10.66
CA HIS A 186 -10.33 -6.18 11.04
C HIS A 186 -10.29 -6.46 12.52
N GLN A 187 -9.80 -7.64 12.88
CA GLN A 187 -9.81 -8.11 14.25
C GLN A 187 -8.42 -8.52 14.73
N TYR A 188 -8.21 -8.41 16.03
CA TYR A 188 -7.17 -9.13 16.74
C TYR A 188 -7.70 -9.57 18.11
N LEU A 189 -7.12 -10.60 18.67
CA LEU A 189 -7.39 -11.01 20.04
C LEU A 189 -6.21 -10.73 20.96
N VAL A 190 -6.50 -10.64 22.26
CA VAL A 190 -5.51 -10.61 23.34
C VAL A 190 -5.77 -11.84 24.20
N THR A 191 -4.73 -12.61 24.46
CA THR A 191 -4.82 -13.79 25.34
C THR A 191 -4.96 -13.37 26.82
N GLU A 192 -5.36 -14.28 27.66
CA GLU A 192 -5.11 -14.18 29.09
C GLU A 192 -3.60 -14.16 29.37
N GLU A 193 -3.21 -13.84 30.61
CA GLU A 193 -1.81 -13.82 31.00
C GLU A 193 -1.18 -15.22 30.94
N ILE A 194 0.02 -15.29 30.39
CA ILE A 194 0.81 -16.50 30.19
C ILE A 194 2.01 -16.44 31.15
N PRO A 195 2.11 -17.35 32.10
CA PRO A 195 3.18 -17.33 33.12
C PRO A 195 4.59 -17.36 32.54
N GLU A 196 4.78 -18.07 31.43
CA GLU A 196 6.05 -18.17 30.71
C GLU A 196 6.54 -16.82 30.19
N LEU A 197 5.60 -15.96 29.71
CA LEU A 197 5.91 -14.61 29.27
C LEU A 197 6.27 -13.71 30.45
N ALA A 198 5.62 -13.90 31.60
CA ALA A 198 5.91 -13.15 32.81
C ALA A 198 7.32 -13.48 33.38
N ALA A 199 7.84 -14.68 33.09
CA ALA A 199 9.16 -15.12 33.52
C ALA A 199 10.31 -14.61 32.64
N LEU A 200 10.02 -14.02 31.49
CA LEU A 200 11.04 -13.51 30.57
C LEU A 200 11.75 -12.27 31.12
N SER A 201 13.06 -12.23 30.99
CA SER A 201 13.89 -11.06 31.35
C SER A 201 13.84 -9.94 30.30
N LYS A 202 13.40 -10.24 29.08
CA LYS A 202 13.24 -9.31 27.96
C LYS A 202 12.02 -9.68 27.15
N PRO A 203 11.31 -8.71 26.56
CA PRO A 203 10.23 -8.99 25.64
C PRO A 203 10.68 -9.82 24.43
N LEU A 204 9.79 -10.66 23.93
CA LEU A 204 10.00 -11.37 22.68
C LEU A 204 9.94 -10.40 21.49
N PRO A 205 10.65 -10.68 20.40
CA PRO A 205 10.41 -10.00 19.14
C PRO A 205 9.00 -10.29 18.62
N LEU A 206 8.49 -9.44 17.74
CA LEU A 206 7.26 -9.75 17.02
C LEU A 206 7.50 -10.98 16.14
N LEU A 207 6.49 -11.84 16.04
CA LEU A 207 6.50 -12.98 15.11
C LEU A 207 5.45 -12.75 14.04
N ARG A 208 5.78 -13.01 12.78
CA ARG A 208 4.82 -13.04 11.68
C ARG A 208 4.94 -14.36 10.95
N ASP A 209 3.88 -15.16 11.03
CA ASP A 209 3.71 -16.32 10.18
C ASP A 209 2.89 -15.89 8.95
N VAL A 210 3.63 -15.46 7.93
CA VAL A 210 3.03 -14.83 6.75
C VAL A 210 2.37 -15.83 5.81
N ASP A 211 2.75 -17.11 5.89
CA ASP A 211 2.16 -18.17 5.05
C ASP A 211 0.82 -18.67 5.64
N THR A 212 0.59 -18.50 6.94
CA THR A 212 -0.67 -18.75 7.65
C THR A 212 -1.43 -17.48 8.03
N SER A 213 -0.92 -16.32 7.59
CA SER A 213 -1.60 -15.02 7.61
C SER A 213 -1.89 -14.41 8.97
N TYR A 214 -0.94 -14.45 9.91
CA TYR A 214 -1.08 -13.78 11.21
C TYR A 214 0.26 -13.20 11.72
N TYR A 215 0.12 -12.33 12.74
CA TYR A 215 1.24 -11.88 13.57
C TYR A 215 0.96 -12.14 15.04
N LEU A 216 2.04 -12.34 15.82
CA LEU A 216 2.02 -12.36 17.28
C LEU A 216 2.88 -11.21 17.80
N ARG A 217 2.37 -10.51 18.80
CA ARG A 217 3.08 -9.49 19.55
C ARG A 217 2.88 -9.73 21.05
N GLN A 218 3.96 -9.71 21.81
CA GLN A 218 3.85 -9.72 23.27
C GLN A 218 3.25 -8.40 23.74
N GLU A 219 2.22 -8.47 24.55
CA GLU A 219 1.62 -7.33 25.27
C GLU A 219 1.67 -7.61 26.77
N ARG A 220 2.68 -7.04 27.45
CA ARG A 220 3.01 -7.39 28.85
C ARG A 220 3.23 -8.90 29.02
N HIS A 221 2.29 -9.61 29.65
CA HIS A 221 2.35 -11.06 29.90
C HIS A 221 1.37 -11.85 29.02
N SER A 222 0.81 -11.22 28.00
CA SER A 222 -0.16 -11.80 27.04
C SER A 222 0.37 -11.74 25.62
N TYR A 223 -0.28 -12.43 24.72
CA TYR A 223 -0.09 -12.21 23.27
C TYR A 223 -1.24 -11.41 22.67
N ILE A 224 -0.91 -10.53 21.75
CA ILE A 224 -1.82 -10.07 20.71
C ILE A 224 -1.62 -10.96 19.50
N LEU A 225 -2.68 -11.62 19.03
CA LEU A 225 -2.74 -12.34 17.76
C LEU A 225 -3.63 -11.56 16.81
N GLY A 226 -3.06 -11.11 15.70
CA GLY A 226 -3.78 -10.35 14.69
C GLY A 226 -3.62 -10.97 13.30
N PRO A 227 -4.65 -11.62 12.79
CA PRO A 227 -4.65 -12.19 11.45
C PRO A 227 -5.13 -11.20 10.39
N TYR A 228 -4.83 -11.53 9.13
CA TYR A 228 -5.60 -11.07 7.98
C TYR A 228 -6.44 -12.26 7.50
N GLU A 229 -7.69 -12.28 7.96
CA GLU A 229 -8.58 -13.42 7.80
C GLU A 229 -8.94 -13.64 6.32
N TRP A 230 -8.99 -14.88 5.89
CA TRP A 230 -9.37 -15.24 4.52
C TRP A 230 -10.87 -15.03 4.22
N GLN A 231 -11.70 -14.86 5.25
CA GLN A 231 -13.12 -14.52 5.16
C GLN A 231 -13.35 -13.06 5.56
N SER A 232 -12.70 -12.13 4.85
CA SER A 232 -12.81 -10.71 5.12
C SER A 232 -14.20 -10.14 4.82
N THR A 233 -14.58 -9.08 5.54
CA THR A 233 -15.88 -8.43 5.41
C THR A 233 -15.71 -6.95 5.10
N ALA A 234 -16.32 -6.51 3.97
CA ALA A 234 -16.46 -5.10 3.64
C ALA A 234 -17.66 -4.51 4.40
N MET A 235 -17.44 -3.37 5.04
CA MET A 235 -18.41 -2.73 5.93
C MET A 235 -18.92 -1.42 5.32
N TRP A 236 -20.12 -1.01 5.74
CA TRP A 236 -20.71 0.28 5.40
C TRP A 236 -20.87 0.51 3.90
N LEU A 237 -21.38 -0.49 3.19
CA LEU A 237 -21.62 -0.40 1.75
C LEU A 237 -22.59 0.74 1.37
N ASP A 238 -23.51 1.07 2.27
CA ASP A 238 -24.52 2.14 2.09
C ASP A 238 -24.13 3.46 2.79
N GLY A 239 -22.89 3.55 3.31
CA GLY A 239 -22.39 4.73 4.02
C GLY A 239 -22.05 4.50 5.48
N ILE A 240 -21.17 5.33 6.00
CA ILE A 240 -20.67 5.24 7.38
C ILE A 240 -21.69 5.91 8.31
N PRO A 241 -22.15 5.25 9.39
CA PRO A 241 -23.04 5.88 10.36
C PRO A 241 -22.43 7.14 10.98
N ASP A 242 -23.19 8.21 11.07
CA ASP A 242 -22.72 9.51 11.57
C ASP A 242 -22.23 9.44 13.03
N ASP A 243 -22.86 8.58 13.82
CA ASP A 243 -22.57 8.38 15.24
C ASP A 243 -21.48 7.33 15.52
N PHE A 244 -20.87 6.75 14.48
CA PHE A 244 -19.79 5.78 14.63
C PHE A 244 -18.45 6.49 14.85
N ALA A 245 -18.13 6.73 16.11
CA ALA A 245 -16.87 7.33 16.54
C ALA A 245 -16.43 6.67 17.85
N GLY A 246 -15.18 6.21 17.92
CA GLY A 246 -14.64 5.54 19.12
C GLY A 246 -15.37 4.25 19.49
N LYS A 247 -16.01 3.58 18.54
CA LYS A 247 -16.76 2.35 18.71
C LYS A 247 -16.05 1.17 18.06
N LEU A 248 -16.34 -0.03 18.53
CA LEU A 248 -15.93 -1.31 17.95
C LEU A 248 -17.18 -2.12 17.58
N TRP A 249 -16.98 -3.08 16.69
CA TRP A 249 -17.98 -4.10 16.39
C TRP A 249 -17.90 -5.28 17.36
N PRO A 250 -18.93 -6.10 17.47
CA PRO A 250 -18.87 -7.38 18.18
C PRO A 250 -17.74 -8.27 17.65
N ALA A 251 -17.22 -9.12 18.52
CA ALA A 251 -16.23 -10.12 18.14
C ALA A 251 -16.84 -11.18 17.22
N GLU A 252 -16.10 -11.60 16.21
CA GLU A 252 -16.46 -12.66 15.27
C GLU A 252 -15.39 -13.76 15.31
N LEU A 253 -15.41 -14.55 16.40
CA LEU A 253 -14.37 -15.55 16.69
C LEU A 253 -14.26 -16.63 15.61
N GLU A 254 -15.34 -17.00 14.95
CA GLU A 254 -15.35 -17.97 13.85
C GLU A 254 -14.40 -17.56 12.71
N ARG A 255 -14.25 -16.27 12.47
CA ARG A 255 -13.31 -15.75 11.45
C ARG A 255 -11.85 -15.85 11.88
N LEU A 256 -11.58 -15.88 13.18
CA LEU A 256 -10.24 -15.96 13.76
C LEU A 256 -9.78 -17.41 13.97
N GLU A 257 -10.71 -18.36 14.01
CA GLU A 257 -10.45 -19.76 14.39
C GLU A 257 -9.30 -20.40 13.60
N PRO A 258 -9.23 -20.29 12.25
CA PRO A 258 -8.13 -20.90 11.50
C PRO A 258 -6.75 -20.40 11.98
N GLN A 259 -6.59 -19.09 12.15
CA GLN A 259 -5.32 -18.51 12.57
C GLN A 259 -5.01 -18.73 14.05
N ILE A 260 -6.03 -18.92 14.90
CA ILE A 260 -5.83 -19.31 16.30
C ILE A 260 -5.24 -20.73 16.36
N LEU A 261 -5.76 -21.65 15.54
CA LEU A 261 -5.26 -23.02 15.47
C LEU A 261 -3.81 -23.06 14.92
N ASP A 262 -3.56 -22.38 13.80
CA ASP A 262 -2.22 -22.30 13.21
C ASP A 262 -1.21 -21.67 14.19
N ALA A 263 -1.62 -20.61 14.91
CA ALA A 263 -0.78 -19.96 15.89
C ALA A 263 -0.51 -20.85 17.11
N GLY A 264 -1.50 -21.66 17.52
CA GLY A 264 -1.35 -22.64 18.60
C GLY A 264 -0.41 -23.79 18.25
N GLU A 265 -0.42 -24.24 16.99
CA GLU A 265 0.56 -25.23 16.50
C GLU A 265 1.98 -24.64 16.43
N ARG A 266 2.10 -23.38 15.99
CA ARG A 266 3.38 -22.68 15.86
C ARG A 266 3.97 -22.25 17.21
N VAL A 267 3.16 -21.79 18.12
CA VAL A 267 3.52 -21.34 19.47
C VAL A 267 2.59 -21.99 20.47
N PRO A 268 2.90 -23.17 21.03
CA PRO A 268 1.98 -23.96 21.85
C PRO A 268 1.38 -23.23 23.04
N LEU A 269 2.05 -22.23 23.58
CA LEU A 269 1.51 -21.35 24.63
C LEU A 269 0.19 -20.65 24.25
N ILE A 270 -0.04 -20.45 22.96
CA ILE A 270 -1.30 -19.84 22.45
C ILE A 270 -2.46 -20.84 22.58
N ALA A 271 -2.21 -22.13 22.29
CA ALA A 271 -3.24 -23.18 22.39
C ALA A 271 -3.74 -23.40 23.83
N GLU A 272 -2.90 -23.11 24.81
CA GLU A 272 -3.19 -23.28 26.23
C GLU A 272 -3.82 -22.02 26.86
N ALA A 273 -3.68 -20.86 26.19
CA ALA A 273 -4.13 -19.58 26.73
C ALA A 273 -5.60 -19.32 26.43
N GLY A 274 -6.34 -18.80 27.42
CA GLY A 274 -7.69 -18.25 27.24
C GLY A 274 -7.66 -16.95 26.44
N ILE A 275 -8.82 -16.54 25.93
CA ILE A 275 -9.01 -15.25 25.23
C ILE A 275 -9.54 -14.21 26.23
N ALA A 276 -8.75 -13.19 26.55
CA ALA A 276 -9.16 -12.11 27.43
C ALA A 276 -10.07 -11.10 26.73
N ARG A 277 -9.80 -10.78 25.46
CA ARG A 277 -10.64 -9.87 24.67
C ARG A 277 -10.36 -10.00 23.18
N VAL A 278 -11.35 -9.58 22.38
CA VAL A 278 -11.22 -9.37 20.94
C VAL A 278 -11.49 -7.90 20.62
N VAL A 279 -10.69 -7.34 19.72
CA VAL A 279 -10.87 -6.00 19.19
C VAL A 279 -11.25 -6.15 17.73
N ASN A 280 -12.46 -5.71 17.36
CA ASN A 280 -12.96 -5.73 15.98
C ASN A 280 -13.33 -4.30 15.56
N GLY A 281 -12.60 -3.73 14.62
CA GLY A 281 -12.76 -2.34 14.25
C GLY A 281 -12.48 -2.02 12.77
N PRO A 282 -12.84 -0.79 12.37
CA PRO A 282 -12.70 -0.36 10.98
C PRO A 282 -11.24 -0.15 10.58
N ILE A 283 -10.88 -0.67 9.40
CA ILE A 283 -9.61 -0.41 8.73
C ILE A 283 -9.88 0.00 7.27
N PRO A 284 -9.32 1.13 6.79
CA PRO A 284 -9.55 1.58 5.42
C PRO A 284 -8.64 0.87 4.42
N TYR A 285 -9.18 0.48 3.27
CA TYR A 285 -8.47 -0.14 2.17
C TYR A 285 -8.69 0.58 0.84
N ALA A 286 -7.62 0.82 0.11
CA ALA A 286 -7.66 1.11 -1.31
C ALA A 286 -7.74 -0.20 -2.12
N PRO A 287 -8.05 -0.15 -3.44
CA PRO A 287 -8.12 -1.36 -4.27
C PRO A 287 -6.83 -2.17 -4.37
N ASP A 288 -5.69 -1.61 -3.99
CA ASP A 288 -4.37 -2.27 -3.97
C ASP A 288 -3.77 -2.36 -2.56
N GLY A 289 -4.54 -2.01 -1.50
CA GLY A 289 -4.09 -2.04 -0.12
C GLY A 289 -3.14 -0.89 0.28
N ASN A 290 -2.63 -0.12 -0.66
CA ASN A 290 -1.69 0.97 -0.37
C ASN A 290 -2.40 2.29 -0.07
N PRO A 291 -1.83 3.17 0.77
CA PRO A 291 -2.44 4.45 1.10
C PRO A 291 -2.52 5.41 -0.10
N TYR A 292 -3.26 6.49 0.09
CA TYR A 292 -3.32 7.61 -0.84
C TYR A 292 -2.49 8.78 -0.34
N LEU A 293 -1.46 9.15 -1.11
CA LEU A 293 -0.68 10.36 -0.94
C LEU A 293 -0.74 11.21 -2.21
N GLY A 294 -0.58 12.53 -2.05
CA GLY A 294 -0.40 13.46 -3.15
C GLY A 294 -1.67 14.17 -3.62
N PRO A 295 -1.57 14.93 -4.73
CA PRO A 295 -2.65 15.81 -5.17
C PRO A 295 -3.85 15.04 -5.75
N GLU A 296 -5.03 15.61 -5.65
CA GLU A 296 -6.22 15.14 -6.34
C GLU A 296 -6.22 15.62 -7.81
N ARG A 297 -6.60 14.72 -8.71
CA ARG A 297 -6.67 15.03 -10.14
C ARG A 297 -7.74 16.08 -10.42
N GLY A 298 -7.34 17.15 -11.11
CA GLY A 298 -8.25 18.22 -11.52
C GLY A 298 -8.69 19.16 -10.39
N LEU A 299 -8.09 19.08 -9.21
CA LEU A 299 -8.20 20.04 -8.13
C LEU A 299 -6.83 20.60 -7.77
N ARG A 300 -6.65 21.89 -7.90
CA ARG A 300 -5.38 22.52 -7.46
C ARG A 300 -5.38 22.69 -5.95
N ASN A 301 -4.22 22.49 -5.34
CA ASN A 301 -4.02 22.71 -3.91
C ASN A 301 -4.91 21.83 -3.00
N PHE A 302 -5.36 20.68 -3.52
CA PHE A 302 -6.06 19.66 -2.75
C PHE A 302 -5.24 18.36 -2.75
N PHE A 303 -4.95 17.86 -1.56
CA PHE A 303 -4.07 16.73 -1.35
C PHE A 303 -4.71 15.63 -0.52
N HIS A 304 -4.17 14.43 -0.61
CA HIS A 304 -4.54 13.26 0.18
C HIS A 304 -3.38 12.76 1.03
N CYS A 305 -3.68 12.33 2.25
CA CYS A 305 -2.84 11.52 3.11
C CYS A 305 -3.76 10.65 3.96
N ASN A 306 -4.29 9.58 3.38
CA ASN A 306 -5.35 8.77 4.00
C ASN A 306 -5.34 7.33 3.48
N THR A 307 -6.31 6.52 3.94
CA THR A 307 -6.53 5.13 3.52
C THR A 307 -5.36 4.21 3.92
N PHE A 308 -4.82 4.41 5.12
CA PHE A 308 -3.73 3.59 5.64
C PHE A 308 -4.27 2.34 6.34
N SER A 309 -3.96 1.16 5.83
CA SER A 309 -4.11 -0.11 6.54
C SER A 309 -3.05 -0.28 7.64
N PHE A 310 -1.81 0.17 7.39
CA PHE A 310 -0.69 0.18 8.33
C PHE A 310 -0.35 1.58 8.84
N GLY A 311 -1.36 2.35 9.27
CA GLY A 311 -1.22 3.77 9.59
C GLY A 311 -0.15 4.08 10.63
N ILE A 312 0.01 3.24 11.65
CA ILE A 312 1.03 3.43 12.69
C ILE A 312 2.44 3.33 12.11
N ALA A 313 2.70 2.32 11.28
CA ALA A 313 4.01 2.10 10.67
C ALA A 313 4.35 3.12 9.56
N GLN A 314 3.36 3.77 8.99
CA GLN A 314 3.52 4.58 7.77
C GLN A 314 3.30 6.07 8.00
N GLY A 315 2.60 6.45 9.07
CA GLY A 315 2.10 7.82 9.28
C GLY A 315 3.22 8.88 9.36
N GLY A 316 4.33 8.57 9.98
CA GLY A 316 5.46 9.50 10.11
C GLY A 316 6.09 9.85 8.75
N GLY A 317 6.47 8.82 7.99
CA GLY A 317 7.08 9.01 6.66
C GLY A 317 6.11 9.55 5.63
N ALA A 318 4.84 9.17 5.70
CA ALA A 318 3.79 9.74 4.86
C ALA A 318 3.57 11.23 5.15
N GLY A 319 3.58 11.62 6.45
CA GLY A 319 3.51 13.01 6.87
C GLY A 319 4.66 13.84 6.31
N LYS A 320 5.90 13.33 6.36
CA LYS A 320 7.07 13.98 5.73
C LYS A 320 6.85 14.14 4.23
N ALA A 321 6.56 13.04 3.53
CA ALA A 321 6.42 13.05 2.08
C ALA A 321 5.32 13.99 1.58
N ILE A 322 4.17 14.06 2.27
CA ILE A 322 3.09 14.96 1.87
C ILE A 322 3.42 16.43 2.18
N ALA A 323 4.09 16.71 3.30
CA ALA A 323 4.54 18.05 3.61
C ALA A 323 5.53 18.58 2.56
N GLU A 324 6.50 17.77 2.16
CA GLU A 324 7.43 18.10 1.07
C GLU A 324 6.68 18.33 -0.25
N TRP A 325 5.68 17.50 -0.55
CA TRP A 325 4.91 17.68 -1.78
C TRP A 325 4.12 18.98 -1.79
N MET A 326 3.46 19.31 -0.68
CA MET A 326 2.70 20.56 -0.56
C MET A 326 3.60 21.79 -0.62
N LEU A 327 4.78 21.76 0.01
CA LEU A 327 5.70 22.89 0.09
C LEU A 327 6.59 23.03 -1.16
N ASN A 328 7.09 21.92 -1.68
CA ASN A 328 8.12 21.90 -2.73
C ASN A 328 7.61 21.40 -4.09
N GLY A 329 6.31 21.06 -4.18
CA GLY A 329 5.68 20.54 -5.41
C GLY A 329 5.98 19.06 -5.70
N ARG A 330 6.84 18.41 -4.91
CA ARG A 330 7.15 16.97 -5.00
C ARG A 330 7.79 16.45 -3.70
N PRO A 331 7.66 15.16 -3.39
CA PRO A 331 8.44 14.52 -2.32
C PRO A 331 9.89 14.28 -2.76
N GLU A 332 10.76 13.98 -1.79
CA GLU A 332 12.19 13.71 -2.01
C GLU A 332 12.45 12.46 -2.87
N PHE A 333 11.56 11.48 -2.82
CA PHE A 333 11.68 10.21 -3.55
C PHE A 333 10.38 9.86 -4.27
N ASP A 334 10.49 8.97 -5.26
CA ASP A 334 9.32 8.50 -6.01
C ASP A 334 8.34 7.74 -5.11
N ILE A 335 7.09 8.16 -5.14
CA ILE A 335 5.98 7.54 -4.40
C ILE A 335 4.81 7.15 -5.33
N TRP A 336 5.07 6.91 -6.61
CA TRP A 336 4.03 6.58 -7.59
C TRP A 336 3.13 5.43 -7.13
N GLY A 337 3.67 4.40 -6.48
CA GLY A 337 2.90 3.26 -5.96
C GLY A 337 1.85 3.63 -4.91
N ILE A 338 1.92 4.82 -4.33
CA ILE A 338 0.98 5.34 -3.33
C ILE A 338 0.37 6.69 -3.72
N ASP A 339 0.71 7.20 -4.93
CA ASP A 339 0.10 8.41 -5.48
C ASP A 339 -1.40 8.21 -5.66
N ARG A 340 -2.21 9.17 -5.15
CA ARG A 340 -3.68 9.12 -5.29
C ARG A 340 -4.11 8.98 -6.76
N ARG A 341 -3.38 9.56 -7.70
CA ARG A 341 -3.71 9.60 -9.13
C ARG A 341 -3.52 8.28 -9.87
N ARG A 342 -3.00 7.23 -9.21
CA ARG A 342 -2.85 5.89 -9.81
C ARG A 342 -4.18 5.22 -10.15
N PHE A 343 -5.27 5.58 -9.44
CA PHE A 343 -6.62 5.15 -9.76
C PHE A 343 -7.40 6.25 -10.49
N LYS A 344 -8.05 5.85 -11.56
CA LYS A 344 -8.87 6.69 -12.43
C LYS A 344 -10.34 6.25 -12.32
N GLU A 345 -11.14 6.66 -13.27
CA GLU A 345 -12.61 6.47 -13.31
C GLU A 345 -13.03 4.98 -13.36
N TYR A 346 -12.12 4.08 -13.78
CA TYR A 346 -12.38 2.63 -13.74
C TYR A 346 -12.53 2.07 -12.32
N ALA A 347 -11.97 2.74 -11.34
CA ALA A 347 -12.07 2.33 -9.95
C ALA A 347 -13.43 2.73 -9.36
N THR A 348 -14.49 2.08 -9.84
CA THR A 348 -15.86 2.21 -9.33
C THR A 348 -16.01 1.68 -7.92
N THR A 349 -17.15 1.91 -7.27
CA THR A 349 -17.45 1.33 -5.96
C THR A 349 -17.35 -0.20 -5.98
N GLN A 350 -17.95 -0.87 -6.97
CA GLN A 350 -17.91 -2.33 -7.09
C GLN A 350 -16.48 -2.83 -7.30
N TYR A 351 -15.71 -2.21 -8.21
CA TYR A 351 -14.29 -2.51 -8.38
C TYR A 351 -13.52 -2.40 -7.07
N THR A 352 -13.79 -1.34 -6.30
CA THR A 352 -13.12 -1.09 -5.03
C THR A 352 -13.46 -2.16 -3.99
N ILE A 353 -14.72 -2.58 -3.89
CA ILE A 353 -15.16 -3.66 -3.00
C ILE A 353 -14.45 -4.96 -3.36
N ASP A 354 -14.55 -5.39 -4.62
CA ASP A 354 -13.98 -6.66 -5.08
C ASP A 354 -12.45 -6.71 -4.85
N ARG A 355 -11.77 -5.62 -5.18
CA ARG A 355 -10.31 -5.50 -5.03
C ARG A 355 -9.89 -5.43 -3.57
N ALA A 356 -10.59 -4.66 -2.73
CA ALA A 356 -10.25 -4.53 -1.32
C ALA A 356 -10.40 -5.87 -0.58
N LEU A 357 -11.45 -6.65 -0.89
CA LEU A 357 -11.63 -8.00 -0.36
C LEU A 357 -10.47 -8.92 -0.77
N GLU A 358 -10.15 -8.97 -2.06
CA GLU A 358 -9.06 -9.81 -2.58
C GLU A 358 -7.70 -9.42 -1.97
N VAL A 359 -7.40 -8.12 -1.88
CA VAL A 359 -6.13 -7.64 -1.35
C VAL A 359 -6.02 -7.92 0.15
N TYR A 360 -7.07 -7.69 0.92
CA TYR A 360 -7.09 -8.00 2.35
C TYR A 360 -6.80 -9.49 2.63
N GLN A 361 -7.49 -10.38 1.90
CA GLN A 361 -7.29 -11.84 2.03
C GLN A 361 -5.89 -12.31 1.63
N ASN A 362 -5.19 -11.51 0.84
CA ASN A 362 -3.84 -11.79 0.33
C ASN A 362 -2.78 -10.83 0.88
N GLU A 363 -3.02 -10.21 2.03
CA GLU A 363 -2.11 -9.19 2.61
C GLU A 363 -0.69 -9.72 2.81
N TYR A 364 -0.56 -10.98 3.20
CA TYR A 364 0.73 -11.65 3.39
C TYR A 364 1.14 -12.59 2.24
N ALA A 365 0.37 -12.65 1.16
CA ALA A 365 0.71 -13.48 0.02
C ALA A 365 1.97 -12.99 -0.69
N MET A 366 2.78 -13.90 -1.19
CA MET A 366 3.93 -13.56 -2.04
C MET A 366 3.47 -12.89 -3.33
N GLY A 367 4.17 -11.84 -3.73
CA GLY A 367 3.96 -11.19 -5.02
C GLY A 367 4.80 -11.86 -6.11
N PHE A 368 4.23 -12.82 -6.83
CA PHE A 368 4.95 -13.49 -7.92
C PHE A 368 5.01 -12.63 -9.18
N PRO A 369 6.11 -12.72 -9.95
CA PRO A 369 6.16 -12.10 -11.28
C PRO A 369 5.04 -12.64 -12.17
N PHE A 370 4.37 -11.73 -12.88
CA PHE A 370 3.28 -12.05 -13.83
C PHE A 370 2.02 -12.65 -13.18
N GLU A 371 1.90 -12.57 -11.86
CA GLU A 371 0.65 -12.87 -11.18
C GLU A 371 -0.43 -11.87 -11.60
N GLU A 372 -1.59 -12.37 -11.99
CA GLU A 372 -2.77 -11.57 -12.32
C GLU A 372 -3.96 -12.03 -11.49
N ARG A 373 -4.41 -11.16 -10.59
CA ARG A 373 -5.55 -11.44 -9.72
C ARG A 373 -6.85 -11.04 -10.40
N PRO A 374 -7.93 -11.84 -10.25
CA PRO A 374 -9.16 -11.69 -11.04
C PRO A 374 -10.12 -10.60 -10.55
N ALA A 375 -10.07 -10.18 -9.28
CA ALA A 375 -11.06 -9.29 -8.73
C ALA A 375 -11.15 -7.94 -9.46
N GLY A 376 -12.37 -7.44 -9.66
CA GLY A 376 -12.65 -6.18 -10.32
C GLY A 376 -12.32 -6.13 -11.83
N ARG A 377 -12.11 -7.28 -12.47
CA ARG A 377 -11.76 -7.37 -13.90
C ARG A 377 -12.89 -7.97 -14.73
N PRO A 378 -13.02 -7.59 -16.04
CA PRO A 378 -12.23 -6.58 -16.75
C PRO A 378 -12.66 -5.14 -16.40
N SER A 379 -11.72 -4.16 -16.44
CA SER A 379 -12.00 -2.73 -16.20
C SER A 379 -12.00 -1.92 -17.49
N TYR A 380 -10.83 -1.51 -18.00
CA TYR A 380 -10.72 -0.89 -19.30
C TYR A 380 -10.38 -1.92 -20.38
N MET A 381 -11.17 -1.94 -21.45
CA MET A 381 -10.99 -2.83 -22.58
C MET A 381 -10.71 -2.02 -23.85
N SER A 382 -9.76 -2.46 -24.66
CA SER A 382 -9.55 -1.91 -25.98
C SER A 382 -10.68 -2.34 -26.94
N PRO A 383 -10.90 -1.64 -28.07
CA PRO A 383 -11.85 -2.09 -29.10
C PRO A 383 -11.54 -3.48 -29.69
N LEU A 384 -10.33 -4.00 -29.43
CA LEU A 384 -9.89 -5.32 -29.91
C LEU A 384 -10.10 -6.42 -28.86
N TYR A 385 -10.46 -6.12 -27.64
CA TYR A 385 -10.53 -7.05 -26.51
C TYR A 385 -11.25 -8.37 -26.86
N ASP A 386 -12.51 -8.28 -27.35
CA ASP A 386 -13.30 -9.46 -27.67
C ASP A 386 -12.68 -10.29 -28.81
N LYS A 387 -12.12 -9.62 -29.81
CA LYS A 387 -11.42 -10.30 -30.95
C LYS A 387 -10.18 -11.01 -30.48
N LEU A 388 -9.43 -10.42 -29.55
CA LEU A 388 -8.22 -11.03 -28.99
C LEU A 388 -8.58 -12.20 -28.05
N LYS A 389 -9.62 -12.03 -27.24
CA LYS A 389 -10.16 -13.09 -26.39
C LYS A 389 -10.61 -14.31 -27.21
N ALA A 390 -11.30 -14.07 -28.32
CA ALA A 390 -11.73 -15.14 -29.24
C ALA A 390 -10.56 -15.85 -29.92
N LYS A 391 -9.37 -15.22 -29.95
CA LYS A 391 -8.10 -15.81 -30.44
C LYS A 391 -7.31 -16.55 -29.34
N GLY A 392 -7.87 -16.68 -28.14
CA GLY A 392 -7.22 -17.36 -27.03
C GLY A 392 -6.27 -16.48 -26.23
N ALA A 393 -6.45 -15.15 -26.24
CA ALA A 393 -5.65 -14.26 -25.42
C ALA A 393 -5.92 -14.49 -23.92
N ALA A 394 -4.86 -14.69 -23.14
CA ALA A 394 -4.84 -14.49 -21.71
C ALA A 394 -4.52 -13.02 -21.43
N PHE A 395 -5.22 -12.41 -20.47
CA PHE A 395 -5.10 -10.98 -20.20
C PHE A 395 -4.47 -10.71 -18.84
N GLY A 396 -3.67 -9.66 -18.78
CA GLY A 396 -3.21 -9.00 -17.57
C GLY A 396 -3.69 -7.56 -17.52
N ALA A 397 -3.77 -6.96 -16.33
CA ALA A 397 -4.20 -5.58 -16.14
C ALA A 397 -3.03 -4.64 -15.81
N ARG A 398 -2.99 -3.49 -16.46
CA ARG A 398 -2.04 -2.39 -16.13
C ARG A 398 -2.75 -1.04 -16.20
N GLY A 399 -2.77 -0.33 -15.05
CA GLY A 399 -3.47 0.95 -14.94
C GLY A 399 -4.97 0.87 -15.30
N GLY A 400 -5.59 -0.27 -15.01
CA GLY A 400 -6.98 -0.59 -15.34
C GLY A 400 -7.19 -1.15 -16.75
N TRP A 401 -6.21 -1.08 -17.64
CA TRP A 401 -6.33 -1.61 -19.01
C TRP A 401 -6.04 -3.10 -19.07
N GLU A 402 -6.99 -3.85 -19.66
CA GLU A 402 -6.77 -5.24 -20.06
C GLU A 402 -5.85 -5.29 -21.28
N ARG A 403 -4.79 -6.07 -21.21
CA ARG A 403 -3.85 -6.28 -22.32
C ARG A 403 -3.50 -7.76 -22.44
N PRO A 404 -3.35 -8.30 -23.65
CA PRO A 404 -2.88 -9.66 -23.84
C PRO A 404 -1.49 -9.84 -23.23
N THR A 405 -1.30 -10.90 -22.46
CA THR A 405 -0.01 -11.35 -21.94
C THR A 405 0.60 -12.44 -22.81
N TYR A 406 -0.25 -13.35 -23.32
CA TYR A 406 0.07 -14.39 -24.29
C TYR A 406 -1.21 -14.89 -24.95
N PHE A 407 -1.05 -15.70 -26.03
CA PHE A 407 -2.17 -16.37 -26.72
C PHE A 407 -2.05 -17.87 -26.60
N ASP A 408 -3.13 -18.50 -26.19
CA ASP A 408 -3.24 -19.96 -26.06
C ASP A 408 -4.52 -20.48 -26.75
N PRO A 409 -4.59 -20.43 -28.10
CA PRO A 409 -5.78 -20.84 -28.82
C PRO A 409 -6.09 -22.34 -28.74
N LYS A 410 -5.12 -23.14 -28.30
CA LYS A 410 -5.26 -24.60 -28.19
C LYS A 410 -5.51 -25.09 -26.76
N GLY A 411 -5.40 -24.22 -25.75
CA GLY A 411 -5.49 -24.60 -24.35
C GLY A 411 -4.32 -25.47 -23.88
N GLU A 412 -3.11 -25.20 -24.38
CA GLU A 412 -1.90 -25.96 -24.04
C GLU A 412 -1.30 -25.53 -22.69
N VAL A 413 -1.68 -24.34 -22.21
CA VAL A 413 -1.21 -23.81 -20.91
C VAL A 413 -2.08 -24.39 -19.80
N THR A 414 -1.66 -25.51 -19.24
CA THR A 414 -2.36 -26.20 -18.14
C THR A 414 -1.68 -26.00 -16.77
N ASP A 415 -0.40 -25.61 -16.76
CA ASP A 415 0.33 -25.29 -15.54
C ASP A 415 0.34 -23.78 -15.30
N HIS A 416 -0.44 -23.34 -14.33
CA HIS A 416 -0.54 -21.94 -13.88
C HIS A 416 0.18 -21.71 -12.54
N THR A 417 1.01 -22.65 -12.09
CA THR A 417 1.75 -22.56 -10.84
C THR A 417 2.65 -21.33 -10.84
N LEU A 418 2.45 -20.45 -9.88
CA LEU A 418 3.30 -19.28 -9.65
C LEU A 418 4.58 -19.73 -8.90
N SER A 419 5.74 -19.30 -9.35
CA SER A 419 7.01 -19.62 -8.73
C SER A 419 8.11 -18.69 -9.18
N PHE A 420 9.08 -18.42 -8.31
CA PHE A 420 10.31 -17.70 -8.67
C PHE A 420 11.31 -18.58 -9.43
N PHE A 421 11.20 -19.91 -9.30
CA PHE A 421 12.20 -20.87 -9.81
C PHE A 421 11.72 -21.69 -10.98
N ARG A 422 10.44 -21.97 -11.06
CA ARG A 422 9.87 -22.83 -12.11
C ARG A 422 9.55 -22.04 -13.37
N LYS A 423 9.70 -22.72 -14.51
CA LYS A 423 9.21 -22.19 -15.79
C LYS A 423 7.73 -22.50 -15.91
N ASN A 424 6.92 -21.47 -15.96
CA ASN A 424 5.47 -21.58 -16.09
C ASN A 424 5.07 -22.12 -17.48
N GLY A 425 3.90 -22.75 -17.58
CA GLY A 425 3.38 -23.35 -18.83
C GLY A 425 3.26 -22.37 -20.00
N TRP A 426 2.96 -21.09 -19.73
CA TRP A 426 2.86 -20.05 -20.76
C TRP A 426 4.19 -19.78 -21.53
N ARG A 427 5.34 -20.16 -20.99
CA ARG A 427 6.65 -19.89 -21.64
C ARG A 427 6.79 -20.51 -23.03
N LYS A 428 6.18 -21.69 -23.24
CA LYS A 428 6.21 -22.37 -24.55
C LYS A 428 5.47 -21.53 -25.58
N VAL A 429 4.23 -21.12 -25.29
CA VAL A 429 3.41 -20.34 -26.23
C VAL A 429 4.01 -18.96 -26.48
N VAL A 430 4.58 -18.31 -25.48
CA VAL A 430 5.31 -17.04 -25.64
C VAL A 430 6.56 -17.21 -26.49
N ALA A 431 7.29 -18.32 -26.38
CA ALA A 431 8.45 -18.61 -27.23
C ALA A 431 8.04 -18.75 -28.71
N GLU A 432 6.91 -19.39 -28.98
CA GLU A 432 6.34 -19.50 -30.35
C GLU A 432 5.94 -18.12 -30.89
N GLU A 433 5.30 -17.27 -30.09
CA GLU A 433 4.99 -15.89 -30.49
C GLU A 433 6.24 -15.06 -30.76
N CYS A 434 7.27 -15.17 -29.92
CA CYS A 434 8.56 -14.50 -30.16
C CYS A 434 9.22 -14.98 -31.45
N HIS A 435 9.16 -16.29 -31.75
CA HIS A 435 9.68 -16.84 -33.00
C HIS A 435 8.91 -16.30 -34.22
N ALA A 436 7.58 -16.26 -34.13
CA ALA A 436 6.74 -15.70 -35.19
C ALA A 436 7.02 -14.21 -35.42
N ALA A 437 7.14 -13.43 -34.35
CA ALA A 437 7.45 -12.01 -34.46
C ALA A 437 8.80 -11.72 -35.09
N ARG A 438 9.82 -12.59 -34.91
CA ARG A 438 11.16 -12.45 -35.50
C ARG A 438 11.23 -12.88 -36.96
N ASN A 439 10.41 -13.83 -37.36
CA ASN A 439 10.50 -14.46 -38.68
C ASN A 439 9.32 -14.10 -39.59
N SER A 440 8.32 -13.36 -39.12
CA SER A 440 7.14 -12.98 -39.87
C SER A 440 6.63 -11.61 -39.40
N VAL A 441 5.32 -11.42 -39.27
CA VAL A 441 4.68 -10.18 -38.88
C VAL A 441 3.93 -10.39 -37.55
N ALA A 442 4.10 -9.43 -36.64
CA ALA A 442 3.34 -9.38 -35.37
C ALA A 442 2.49 -8.10 -35.31
N LEU A 443 1.30 -8.24 -34.72
CA LEU A 443 0.43 -7.13 -34.37
C LEU A 443 0.24 -7.12 -32.84
N LEU A 444 0.54 -6.01 -32.18
CA LEU A 444 0.43 -5.85 -30.75
C LEU A 444 -0.66 -4.81 -30.42
N ASP A 445 -1.55 -5.17 -29.49
CA ASP A 445 -2.49 -4.21 -28.89
C ASP A 445 -1.90 -3.67 -27.58
N LEU A 446 -1.59 -2.37 -27.56
CA LEU A 446 -0.94 -1.68 -26.44
C LEU A 446 -1.81 -0.52 -25.93
N PRO A 447 -3.00 -0.81 -25.38
CA PRO A 447 -3.97 0.23 -24.97
C PRO A 447 -3.51 1.04 -23.76
N GLY A 448 -2.68 0.48 -22.90
CA GLY A 448 -2.33 1.05 -21.61
C GLY A 448 -1.39 2.25 -21.64
N PHE A 449 -0.74 2.54 -22.76
CA PHE A 449 0.10 3.74 -22.89
C PHE A 449 -0.75 5.01 -22.96
N THR A 450 -0.34 6.06 -22.26
CA THR A 450 -0.98 7.38 -22.36
C THR A 450 -0.67 7.99 -23.73
N LYS A 451 -1.68 8.60 -24.35
CA LYS A 451 -1.58 9.29 -25.63
C LYS A 451 -1.94 10.75 -25.42
N ILE A 452 -1.05 11.66 -25.77
CA ILE A 452 -1.24 13.10 -25.60
C ILE A 452 -0.99 13.82 -26.92
N GLU A 453 -1.96 14.62 -27.35
CA GLU A 453 -1.75 15.55 -28.45
C GLU A 453 -1.39 16.93 -27.88
N VAL A 454 -0.32 17.52 -28.37
CA VAL A 454 0.10 18.90 -28.08
C VAL A 454 0.07 19.67 -29.38
N ALA A 455 -0.79 20.68 -29.47
CA ALA A 455 -1.00 21.43 -30.71
C ALA A 455 -1.16 22.95 -30.43
N GLY A 456 -0.79 23.75 -31.43
CA GLY A 456 -0.94 25.20 -31.42
C GLY A 456 0.38 25.95 -31.57
N PRO A 457 0.35 27.28 -31.76
CA PRO A 457 1.53 28.08 -32.11
C PRO A 457 2.71 28.01 -31.10
N GLY A 458 2.41 27.67 -29.84
CA GLY A 458 3.43 27.51 -28.79
C GLY A 458 3.91 26.08 -28.58
N ALA A 459 3.35 25.08 -29.27
CA ALA A 459 3.61 23.65 -29.02
C ALA A 459 5.09 23.27 -29.15
N PHE A 460 5.77 23.81 -30.19
CA PHE A 460 7.21 23.56 -30.38
C PHE A 460 8.03 24.11 -29.21
N ALA A 461 7.86 25.38 -28.87
CA ALA A 461 8.62 26.02 -27.79
C ALA A 461 8.36 25.38 -26.43
N PHE A 462 7.11 25.00 -26.16
CA PHE A 462 6.73 24.30 -24.93
C PHE A 462 7.46 22.95 -24.82
N LEU A 463 7.42 22.13 -25.87
CA LEU A 463 8.06 20.82 -25.86
C LEU A 463 9.59 20.89 -25.89
N ASP A 464 10.17 21.86 -26.61
CA ASP A 464 11.62 22.08 -26.65
C ASP A 464 12.19 22.47 -25.28
N ASN A 465 11.39 23.17 -24.47
CA ASN A 465 11.72 23.49 -23.08
C ASN A 465 11.46 22.32 -22.08
N LEU A 466 10.51 21.43 -22.41
CA LEU A 466 10.11 20.34 -21.51
C LEU A 466 11.03 19.13 -21.58
N ILE A 467 11.54 18.80 -22.77
CA ILE A 467 12.33 17.59 -23.01
C ILE A 467 13.81 17.91 -23.21
N CYS A 468 14.68 16.96 -22.90
CA CYS A 468 16.14 17.15 -22.96
C CYS A 468 16.78 16.74 -24.30
N THR A 469 15.98 16.36 -25.32
CA THR A 469 16.46 15.98 -26.65
C THR A 469 15.88 16.93 -27.70
N LYS A 470 16.54 17.02 -28.87
CA LYS A 470 16.01 17.80 -30.00
C LYS A 470 14.67 17.21 -30.46
N LEU A 471 13.69 18.07 -30.69
CA LEU A 471 12.41 17.69 -31.27
C LEU A 471 12.62 17.14 -32.70
N PRO A 472 11.87 16.10 -33.10
CA PRO A 472 11.99 15.51 -34.44
C PRO A 472 11.52 16.47 -35.52
N LYS A 473 11.98 16.25 -36.77
CA LYS A 473 11.45 16.91 -37.94
C LYS A 473 10.00 16.47 -38.20
N VAL A 474 9.22 17.28 -38.91
CA VAL A 474 7.86 16.91 -39.32
C VAL A 474 7.85 15.55 -40.02
N GLY A 475 6.92 14.70 -39.68
CA GLY A 475 6.79 13.32 -40.17
C GLY A 475 7.79 12.32 -39.56
N ARG A 476 8.52 12.71 -38.52
CA ARG A 476 9.47 11.85 -37.78
C ARG A 476 9.06 11.71 -36.32
N LEU A 477 9.63 10.70 -35.67
CA LEU A 477 9.54 10.49 -34.24
C LEU A 477 10.93 10.31 -33.63
N SER A 478 11.01 10.59 -32.31
CA SER A 478 12.23 10.36 -31.52
C SER A 478 11.83 9.90 -30.11
N LEU A 479 12.69 9.11 -29.49
CA LEU A 479 12.65 8.86 -28.07
C LEU A 479 13.22 10.08 -27.34
N SER A 480 12.58 10.51 -26.29
CA SER A 480 12.92 11.70 -25.51
C SER A 480 12.70 11.49 -24.02
N TYR A 481 13.30 12.36 -23.23
CA TYR A 481 13.22 12.30 -21.77
C TYR A 481 12.82 13.66 -21.22
N ALA A 482 11.94 13.65 -20.23
CA ALA A 482 11.74 14.78 -19.34
C ALA A 482 12.52 14.53 -18.04
N LEU A 483 13.25 15.55 -17.59
CA LEU A 483 14.09 15.46 -16.40
C LEU A 483 13.59 16.38 -15.29
N LEU A 484 13.91 16.03 -14.06
CA LEU A 484 13.78 16.91 -12.91
C LEU A 484 14.94 17.93 -12.88
N PRO A 485 14.82 19.05 -12.13
CA PRO A 485 15.88 20.06 -12.04
C PRO A 485 17.23 19.54 -11.54
N ASP A 486 17.23 18.43 -10.79
CA ASP A 486 18.43 17.73 -10.32
C ASP A 486 18.98 16.68 -11.32
N GLY A 487 18.42 16.64 -12.52
CA GLY A 487 18.85 15.74 -13.60
C GLY A 487 18.31 14.31 -13.54
N LYS A 488 17.48 13.98 -12.53
CA LYS A 488 16.84 12.68 -12.46
C LYS A 488 15.76 12.54 -13.53
N LEU A 489 15.55 11.30 -14.00
CA LEU A 489 14.52 10.98 -14.99
C LEU A 489 13.13 11.18 -14.38
N LEU A 490 12.32 12.05 -15.00
CA LEU A 490 10.90 12.21 -14.68
C LEU A 490 10.04 11.29 -15.54
N SER A 491 10.27 11.26 -16.85
CA SER A 491 9.53 10.42 -17.79
C SER A 491 10.32 10.17 -19.05
N GLU A 492 10.10 9.02 -19.67
CA GLU A 492 10.51 8.70 -21.04
C GLU A 492 9.29 8.87 -21.96
N LEU A 493 9.48 9.47 -23.10
CA LEU A 493 8.43 9.82 -24.04
C LEU A 493 8.84 9.47 -25.47
N THR A 494 7.94 8.88 -26.24
CA THR A 494 8.05 8.90 -27.71
C THR A 494 7.34 10.15 -28.22
N VAL A 495 8.08 10.99 -28.94
CA VAL A 495 7.56 12.23 -29.51
C VAL A 495 7.47 12.10 -31.02
N ALA A 496 6.29 12.10 -31.60
CA ALA A 496 6.06 12.19 -33.03
C ALA A 496 5.64 13.61 -33.41
N ARG A 497 6.31 14.22 -34.42
CA ARG A 497 5.89 15.54 -34.92
C ARG A 497 5.05 15.37 -36.17
N LEU A 498 3.76 15.67 -36.08
CA LEU A 498 2.78 15.46 -37.13
C LEU A 498 2.72 16.67 -38.09
N ALA A 499 2.90 17.89 -37.55
CA ALA A 499 2.98 19.15 -38.30
C ALA A 499 3.94 20.12 -37.58
N GLU A 500 4.12 21.33 -38.11
CA GLU A 500 5.04 22.32 -37.52
C GLU A 500 4.70 22.62 -36.07
N ASP A 501 3.42 22.67 -35.72
CA ASP A 501 2.87 23.01 -34.41
C ASP A 501 2.00 21.91 -33.83
N LYS A 502 2.17 20.65 -34.29
CA LYS A 502 1.36 19.51 -33.83
C LYS A 502 2.21 18.30 -33.54
N PHE A 503 2.12 17.81 -32.29
CA PHE A 503 2.88 16.70 -31.77
C PHE A 503 1.98 15.66 -31.13
N TYR A 504 2.42 14.40 -31.19
CA TYR A 504 1.78 13.27 -30.54
C TYR A 504 2.81 12.58 -29.63
N LEU A 505 2.46 12.47 -28.36
CA LEU A 505 3.32 11.92 -27.32
C LEU A 505 2.75 10.59 -26.82
N VAL A 506 3.65 9.63 -26.59
CA VAL A 506 3.30 8.32 -26.01
C VAL A 506 4.27 7.99 -24.90
#